data_96af58939f2eeb74928c217bea7eae69
#
_entry.id   96af58939f2eeb74928c217bea7eae69
#
_cell.length_a   1.000
_cell.length_b   1.000
_cell.length_c   1.000
_cell.angle_alpha   90.00
_cell.angle_beta   90.00
_cell.angle_gamma   90.00
#
_symmetry.space_group_name_H-M   'P 1'
#
loop_
_entity.id
_entity.type
_entity.pdbx_description
1 polymer ?
#
loop_
_entity_poly.entity_id
_entity_poly.type
_entity_poly.pdbx_seq_one_letter_code
_entity_poly.pdbx_strand_id
1 'polypeptide(L)'
;MNKLSSFELFWLMFMLYDSPYALMLLHYLAQAQGLLAAEMLILAAFLGQAVLYMAVKRAEQNLQVNAKPNLFLKMYFYLSAVIITAIFAEMLAAEFLNLTPKWAIALLFLVPSVYLAFKNMRNIAYLSVLLLPLSLIGYVMLFLGNAESFSLMNVLSFAQDNARFFFSLAHILPFVMQGAVLMVLYRGLAAPECAFKVSSWALWSNIFLLLGEYILSCGVFGAEESARLLFLPIELARILRIGDALLRVEVFSVWHWTIAGVLSTALFLDLAAGSVEKEAARRKIIFLALALWLVVAIFDDVTAVNFLFEIGIVVSVGAMAGLIKQKRSGRREK
;
A
#
# COMPACT_ATOMS: atom_id res chain seq x y z
N MET A 1 3.48 3.56 -27.97
CA MET A 1 2.87 3.51 -26.62
C MET A 1 2.85 4.93 -26.07
N ASN A 2 1.68 5.43 -25.66
CA ASN A 2 1.60 6.73 -25.02
C ASN A 2 2.24 6.61 -23.61
N LYS A 3 3.19 7.49 -23.32
CA LYS A 3 3.95 7.51 -22.07
C LYS A 3 3.09 8.07 -20.91
N LEU A 4 3.40 7.67 -19.67
CA LEU A 4 2.77 8.20 -18.45
C LEU A 4 3.27 9.63 -18.19
N SER A 5 2.35 10.55 -17.94
CA SER A 5 2.67 11.92 -17.52
C SER A 5 3.11 11.94 -16.04
N SER A 6 3.74 13.04 -15.61
CA SER A 6 4.11 13.25 -14.20
C SER A 6 2.89 13.26 -13.28
N PHE A 7 1.75 13.77 -13.75
CA PHE A 7 0.50 13.80 -13.00
C PHE A 7 -0.09 12.40 -12.80
N GLU A 8 -0.10 11.57 -13.86
CA GLU A 8 -0.50 10.16 -13.76
C GLU A 8 0.44 9.36 -12.84
N LEU A 9 1.75 9.64 -12.90
CA LEU A 9 2.72 9.02 -12.00
C LEU A 9 2.48 9.37 -10.54
N PHE A 10 2.18 10.65 -10.23
CA PHE A 10 1.87 11.08 -8.87
C PHE A 10 0.72 10.26 -8.28
N TRP A 11 -0.43 10.20 -8.96
CA TRP A 11 -1.59 9.49 -8.46
C TRP A 11 -1.40 7.98 -8.40
N LEU A 12 -0.64 7.41 -9.33
CA LEU A 12 -0.31 6.00 -9.32
C LEU A 12 0.58 5.63 -8.11
N MET A 13 1.59 6.45 -7.81
CA MET A 13 2.47 6.24 -6.65
C MET A 13 1.74 6.54 -5.33
N PHE A 14 0.90 7.57 -5.30
CA PHE A 14 0.04 7.87 -4.15
C PHE A 14 -0.89 6.69 -3.84
N MET A 15 -1.57 6.15 -4.84
CA MET A 15 -2.43 4.96 -4.73
C MET A 15 -1.69 3.76 -4.12
N LEU A 16 -0.45 3.52 -4.53
CA LEU A 16 0.33 2.41 -4.00
C LEU A 16 0.57 2.57 -2.50
N TYR A 17 1.06 3.73 -2.08
CA TYR A 17 1.31 4.02 -0.68
C TYR A 17 0.03 4.11 0.16
N ASP A 18 -1.09 4.48 -0.48
CA ASP A 18 -2.42 4.58 0.12
C ASP A 18 -3.28 3.32 -0.11
N SER A 19 -2.64 2.18 -0.33
CA SER A 19 -3.30 0.87 -0.47
C SER A 19 -3.65 0.27 0.91
N PRO A 20 -4.43 -0.81 0.98
CA PRO A 20 -4.71 -1.52 2.24
C PRO A 20 -3.47 -1.88 3.08
N TYR A 21 -2.28 -1.85 2.51
CA TYR A 21 -1.03 -1.92 3.28
C TYR A 21 -0.93 -0.84 4.35
N ALA A 22 -1.41 0.38 4.07
CA ALA A 22 -1.38 1.50 4.99
C ALA A 22 -2.23 1.24 6.24
N LEU A 23 -3.36 0.54 6.11
CA LEU A 23 -4.21 0.15 7.25
C LEU A 23 -3.45 -0.71 8.25
N MET A 24 -2.76 -1.75 7.77
CA MET A 24 -1.98 -2.63 8.63
C MET A 24 -0.72 -1.95 9.15
N LEU A 25 -0.11 -1.07 8.36
CA LEU A 25 1.03 -0.28 8.84
C LEU A 25 0.64 0.57 10.05
N LEU A 26 -0.49 1.28 9.98
CA LEU A 26 -0.99 2.08 11.10
C LEU A 26 -1.23 1.22 12.34
N HIS A 27 -1.82 0.05 12.20
CA HIS A 27 -2.03 -0.89 13.31
C HIS A 27 -0.70 -1.29 13.96
N TYR A 28 0.29 -1.74 13.19
CA TYR A 28 1.58 -2.15 13.75
C TYR A 28 2.35 -0.99 14.39
N LEU A 29 2.27 0.20 13.80
CA LEU A 29 2.91 1.38 14.37
C LEU A 29 2.20 1.84 15.65
N ALA A 30 0.87 1.78 15.69
CA ALA A 30 0.10 2.12 16.88
C ALA A 30 0.44 1.22 18.08
N GLN A 31 0.88 -0.02 17.84
CA GLN A 31 1.34 -0.93 18.91
C GLN A 31 2.63 -0.44 19.61
N ALA A 32 3.45 0.39 18.94
CA ALA A 32 4.59 1.04 19.57
C ALA A 32 4.19 2.17 20.52
N GLN A 33 2.95 2.61 20.44
CA GLN A 33 2.26 3.65 21.19
C GLN A 33 2.92 5.05 21.14
N GLY A 34 2.11 6.06 21.27
CA GLY A 34 2.50 7.42 21.46
C GLY A 34 3.26 8.07 20.29
N LEU A 35 4.08 9.06 20.62
CA LEU A 35 4.87 9.82 19.64
C LEU A 35 5.83 8.94 18.84
N LEU A 36 6.24 7.80 19.39
CA LEU A 36 7.16 6.87 18.73
C LEU A 36 6.61 6.37 17.39
N ALA A 37 5.30 6.09 17.29
CA ALA A 37 4.67 5.69 16.04
C ALA A 37 4.69 6.82 14.99
N ALA A 38 4.52 8.07 15.40
CA ALA A 38 4.66 9.23 14.52
C ALA A 38 6.11 9.39 14.00
N GLU A 39 7.11 9.22 14.86
CA GLU A 39 8.52 9.22 14.47
C GLU A 39 8.83 8.10 13.46
N MET A 40 8.24 6.92 13.64
CA MET A 40 8.38 5.80 12.72
C MET A 40 7.76 6.08 11.35
N LEU A 41 6.64 6.79 11.26
CA LEU A 41 6.08 7.22 9.98
C LEU A 41 7.03 8.18 9.24
N ILE A 42 7.64 9.11 9.98
CA ILE A 42 8.65 10.01 9.40
C ILE A 42 9.88 9.21 8.93
N LEU A 43 10.33 8.24 9.71
CA LEU A 43 11.42 7.34 9.32
C LEU A 43 11.05 6.53 8.07
N ALA A 44 9.79 6.06 7.97
CA ALA A 44 9.29 5.38 6.77
C ALA A 44 9.37 6.27 5.53
N ALA A 45 9.10 7.58 5.66
CA ALA A 45 9.26 8.52 4.55
C ALA A 45 10.71 8.60 4.07
N PHE A 46 11.68 8.71 4.97
CA PHE A 46 13.11 8.75 4.61
C PHE A 46 13.60 7.43 4.01
N LEU A 47 13.21 6.30 4.58
CA LEU A 47 13.53 4.99 4.01
C LEU A 47 12.87 4.80 2.64
N GLY A 48 11.62 5.22 2.48
CA GLY A 48 10.92 5.21 1.20
C GLY A 48 11.61 6.08 0.15
N GLN A 49 12.10 7.27 0.51
CA GLN A 49 12.91 8.08 -0.39
C GLN A 49 14.20 7.38 -0.81
N ALA A 50 14.88 6.69 0.11
CA ALA A 50 16.07 5.92 -0.23
C ALA A 50 15.75 4.80 -1.23
N VAL A 51 14.61 4.10 -1.06
CA VAL A 51 14.13 3.08 -2.01
C VAL A 51 13.81 3.70 -3.37
N LEU A 52 13.09 4.82 -3.42
CA LEU A 52 12.78 5.55 -4.65
C LEU A 52 14.05 5.97 -5.39
N TYR A 53 15.04 6.52 -4.67
CA TYR A 53 16.31 6.90 -5.25
C TYR A 53 17.05 5.69 -5.85
N MET A 54 17.11 4.57 -5.10
CA MET A 54 17.70 3.34 -5.60
C MET A 54 16.95 2.79 -6.82
N ALA A 55 15.62 2.84 -6.82
CA ALA A 55 14.79 2.38 -7.93
C ALA A 55 15.04 3.19 -9.21
N VAL A 56 15.10 4.53 -9.12
CA VAL A 56 15.43 5.40 -10.26
C VAL A 56 16.83 5.13 -10.76
N LYS A 57 17.83 5.13 -9.88
CA LYS A 57 19.23 4.82 -10.28
C LYS A 57 19.37 3.47 -10.97
N ARG A 58 18.61 2.47 -10.53
CA ARG A 58 18.59 1.15 -11.17
C ARG A 58 17.87 1.16 -12.50
N ALA A 59 16.77 1.90 -12.60
CA ALA A 59 16.05 2.05 -13.85
C ALA A 59 16.94 2.70 -14.93
N GLU A 60 17.68 3.74 -14.59
CA GLU A 60 18.66 4.40 -15.48
C GLU A 60 19.75 3.42 -15.97
N GLN A 61 20.31 2.63 -15.07
CA GLN A 61 21.31 1.62 -15.41
C GLN A 61 20.73 0.49 -16.27
N ASN A 62 19.51 0.04 -15.97
CA ASN A 62 18.83 -1.02 -16.71
C ASN A 62 18.39 -0.60 -18.12
N LEU A 63 18.19 0.69 -18.36
CA LEU A 63 17.95 1.22 -19.71
C LEU A 63 19.14 0.92 -20.63
N GLN A 64 20.35 0.99 -20.09
CA GLN A 64 21.58 0.73 -20.85
C GLN A 64 21.80 -0.78 -21.15
N VAL A 65 21.29 -1.67 -20.30
CA VAL A 65 21.58 -3.11 -20.33
C VAL A 65 20.39 -4.00 -20.69
N ASN A 66 19.19 -3.42 -20.92
CA ASN A 66 17.93 -4.17 -21.16
C ASN A 66 17.59 -5.23 -20.10
N ALA A 67 18.02 -5.02 -18.84
CA ALA A 67 17.82 -5.97 -17.76
C ALA A 67 16.34 -6.10 -17.37
N LYS A 68 15.90 -7.35 -17.18
CA LYS A 68 14.56 -7.67 -16.65
C LYS A 68 14.55 -7.56 -15.13
N PRO A 69 13.37 -7.28 -14.49
CA PRO A 69 13.25 -7.36 -13.04
C PRO A 69 13.72 -8.72 -12.53
N ASN A 70 14.47 -8.74 -11.42
CA ASN A 70 14.95 -9.97 -10.82
C ASN A 70 13.80 -10.78 -10.21
N LEU A 71 14.03 -12.05 -9.90
CA LEU A 71 13.01 -12.95 -9.35
C LEU A 71 12.46 -12.43 -8.01
N PHE A 72 13.31 -11.92 -7.11
CA PHE A 72 12.90 -11.43 -5.81
C PHE A 72 11.95 -10.23 -5.93
N LEU A 73 12.18 -9.34 -6.89
CA LEU A 73 11.29 -8.20 -7.12
C LEU A 73 9.92 -8.65 -7.66
N LYS A 74 9.89 -9.67 -8.52
CA LYS A 74 8.61 -10.26 -8.99
C LYS A 74 7.87 -10.97 -7.85
N MET A 75 8.59 -11.69 -6.99
CA MET A 75 8.01 -12.31 -5.81
C MET A 75 7.45 -11.25 -4.85
N TYR A 76 8.15 -10.14 -4.67
CA TYR A 76 7.67 -9.01 -3.88
C TYR A 76 6.37 -8.46 -4.46
N PHE A 77 6.28 -8.21 -5.77
CA PHE A 77 5.06 -7.72 -6.39
C PHE A 77 3.89 -8.70 -6.24
N TYR A 78 4.15 -9.99 -6.46
CA TYR A 78 3.11 -11.01 -6.27
C TYR A 78 2.63 -11.06 -4.82
N LEU A 79 3.55 -11.12 -3.87
CA LEU A 79 3.21 -11.16 -2.45
C LEU A 79 2.49 -9.89 -1.98
N SER A 80 2.84 -8.72 -2.53
CA SER A 80 2.10 -7.48 -2.27
C SER A 80 0.64 -7.56 -2.72
N ALA A 81 0.37 -8.15 -3.89
CA ALA A 81 -1.00 -8.38 -4.33
C ALA A 81 -1.75 -9.34 -3.39
N VAL A 82 -1.08 -10.41 -2.89
CA VAL A 82 -1.65 -11.36 -1.93
C VAL A 82 -2.01 -10.63 -0.62
N ILE A 83 -1.08 -9.88 -0.06
CA ILE A 83 -1.27 -9.18 1.23
C ILE A 83 -2.38 -8.15 1.13
N ILE A 84 -2.40 -7.32 0.08
CA ILE A 84 -3.45 -6.32 -0.14
C ILE A 84 -4.83 -6.97 -0.21
N THR A 85 -4.95 -8.08 -0.94
CA THR A 85 -6.22 -8.80 -1.08
C THR A 85 -6.64 -9.43 0.25
N ALA A 86 -5.69 -10.01 1.00
CA ALA A 86 -5.96 -10.61 2.31
C ALA A 86 -6.41 -9.57 3.34
N ILE A 87 -5.71 -8.43 3.43
CA ILE A 87 -6.09 -7.32 4.32
C ILE A 87 -7.47 -6.80 3.97
N PHE A 88 -7.76 -6.61 2.68
CA PHE A 88 -9.07 -6.12 2.24
C PHE A 88 -10.20 -7.11 2.55
N ALA A 89 -9.97 -8.40 2.32
CA ALA A 89 -10.94 -9.44 2.65
C ALA A 89 -11.19 -9.54 4.15
N GLU A 90 -10.12 -9.43 4.97
CA GLU A 90 -10.20 -9.37 6.43
C GLU A 90 -11.00 -8.16 6.90
N MET A 91 -10.66 -6.97 6.40
CA MET A 91 -11.34 -5.73 6.74
C MET A 91 -12.86 -5.81 6.46
N LEU A 92 -13.25 -6.26 5.27
CA LEU A 92 -14.67 -6.39 4.95
C LEU A 92 -15.37 -7.47 5.75
N ALA A 93 -14.72 -8.61 5.99
CA ALA A 93 -15.32 -9.70 6.77
C ALA A 93 -15.48 -9.30 8.23
N ALA A 94 -14.46 -8.71 8.85
CA ALA A 94 -14.50 -8.31 10.25
C ALA A 94 -15.49 -7.17 10.50
N GLU A 95 -15.51 -6.18 9.60
CA GLU A 95 -16.16 -4.92 9.85
C GLU A 95 -17.59 -4.82 9.28
N PHE A 96 -17.87 -5.48 8.16
CA PHE A 96 -19.12 -5.27 7.42
C PHE A 96 -19.86 -6.54 7.04
N LEU A 97 -19.15 -7.61 6.73
CA LEU A 97 -19.68 -8.82 6.11
C LEU A 97 -19.35 -10.09 6.93
N ASN A 98 -19.60 -10.05 8.23
CA ASN A 98 -19.24 -11.11 9.17
C ASN A 98 -19.85 -12.50 8.88
N LEU A 99 -20.89 -12.58 8.06
CA LEU A 99 -21.50 -13.84 7.61
C LEU A 99 -21.01 -14.28 6.22
N THR A 100 -20.19 -13.45 5.53
CA THR A 100 -19.68 -13.77 4.20
C THR A 100 -18.28 -14.35 4.32
N PRO A 101 -18.03 -15.54 3.77
CA PRO A 101 -16.70 -16.14 3.85
C PRO A 101 -15.67 -15.29 3.11
N LYS A 102 -14.48 -15.13 3.69
CA LYS A 102 -13.40 -14.26 3.16
C LYS A 102 -12.99 -14.61 1.74
N TRP A 103 -13.02 -15.90 1.36
CA TRP A 103 -12.73 -16.31 -0.01
C TRP A 103 -13.70 -15.72 -1.05
N ALA A 104 -14.97 -15.53 -0.68
CA ALA A 104 -15.95 -14.92 -1.57
C ALA A 104 -15.71 -13.42 -1.72
N ILE A 105 -15.37 -12.73 -0.62
CA ILE A 105 -14.98 -11.32 -0.64
C ILE A 105 -13.72 -11.12 -1.49
N ALA A 106 -12.69 -11.97 -1.28
CA ALA A 106 -11.47 -11.94 -2.07
C ALA A 106 -11.73 -12.16 -3.56
N LEU A 107 -12.64 -13.07 -3.92
CA LEU A 107 -13.01 -13.32 -5.31
C LEU A 107 -13.64 -12.07 -5.94
N LEU A 108 -14.61 -11.45 -5.26
CA LEU A 108 -15.26 -10.21 -5.73
C LEU A 108 -14.26 -9.08 -5.93
N PHE A 109 -13.25 -8.98 -5.07
CA PHE A 109 -12.18 -7.99 -5.17
C PHE A 109 -11.19 -8.30 -6.31
N LEU A 110 -10.88 -9.58 -6.52
CA LEU A 110 -9.94 -10.00 -7.56
C LEU A 110 -10.48 -9.90 -8.98
N VAL A 111 -11.78 -10.09 -9.20
CA VAL A 111 -12.37 -10.00 -10.53
C VAL A 111 -12.08 -8.65 -11.22
N PRO A 112 -12.39 -7.49 -10.64
CA PRO A 112 -12.04 -6.20 -11.23
C PRO A 112 -10.52 -5.98 -11.29
N SER A 113 -9.74 -6.47 -10.30
CA SER A 113 -8.28 -6.34 -10.29
C SER A 113 -7.64 -7.09 -11.47
N VAL A 114 -8.05 -8.31 -11.75
CA VAL A 114 -7.59 -9.12 -12.89
C VAL A 114 -8.01 -8.48 -14.22
N TYR A 115 -9.25 -8.00 -14.30
CA TYR A 115 -9.72 -7.29 -15.50
C TYR A 115 -8.83 -6.07 -15.80
N LEU A 116 -8.49 -5.28 -14.80
CA LEU A 116 -7.63 -4.12 -14.95
C LEU A 116 -6.19 -4.51 -15.27
N ALA A 117 -5.66 -5.58 -14.67
CA ALA A 117 -4.33 -6.10 -14.98
C ALA A 117 -4.19 -6.55 -16.45
N PHE A 118 -5.30 -6.96 -17.12
CA PHE A 118 -5.29 -7.25 -18.56
C PHE A 118 -5.20 -6.00 -19.43
N LYS A 119 -5.47 -4.84 -18.86
CA LYS A 119 -5.35 -3.56 -19.55
C LYS A 119 -3.92 -3.07 -19.46
N ASN A 120 -3.61 -1.99 -20.16
CA ASN A 120 -2.30 -1.38 -20.04
C ASN A 120 -2.19 -0.67 -18.68
N MET A 121 -1.00 -0.66 -18.10
CA MET A 121 -0.62 0.11 -16.90
C MET A 121 -1.13 1.57 -16.92
N ARG A 122 -1.17 2.18 -18.10
CA ARG A 122 -1.72 3.53 -18.29
C ARG A 122 -3.21 3.63 -17.93
N ASN A 123 -4.01 2.59 -18.18
CA ASN A 123 -5.42 2.61 -17.80
C ASN A 123 -5.59 2.57 -16.27
N ILE A 124 -4.70 1.85 -15.58
CA ILE A 124 -4.66 1.85 -14.10
C ILE A 124 -4.30 3.25 -13.60
N ALA A 125 -3.27 3.88 -14.18
CA ALA A 125 -2.88 5.25 -13.84
C ALA A 125 -4.00 6.26 -14.13
N TYR A 126 -4.72 6.09 -15.24
CA TYR A 126 -5.85 6.96 -15.59
C TYR A 126 -7.00 6.84 -14.59
N LEU A 127 -7.32 5.61 -14.16
CA LEU A 127 -8.31 5.36 -13.13
C LEU A 127 -7.87 5.91 -11.77
N SER A 128 -6.58 5.84 -11.44
CA SER A 128 -6.09 6.44 -10.20
C SER A 128 -6.26 7.97 -10.19
N VAL A 129 -6.00 8.64 -11.33
CA VAL A 129 -6.23 10.08 -11.49
C VAL A 129 -7.70 10.45 -11.33
N LEU A 130 -8.61 9.61 -11.83
CA LEU A 130 -10.05 9.89 -11.82
C LEU A 130 -10.69 9.61 -10.46
N LEU A 131 -10.37 8.47 -9.86
CA LEU A 131 -11.12 7.94 -8.71
C LEU A 131 -10.53 8.35 -7.37
N LEU A 132 -9.19 8.45 -7.24
CA LEU A 132 -8.58 8.75 -5.95
C LEU A 132 -8.87 10.17 -5.43
N PRO A 133 -8.79 11.25 -6.24
CA PRO A 133 -9.14 12.57 -5.74
C PRO A 133 -10.58 12.63 -5.19
N LEU A 134 -11.50 11.91 -5.84
CA LEU A 134 -12.88 11.82 -5.39
C LEU A 134 -13.00 11.05 -4.07
N SER A 135 -12.24 9.96 -3.92
CA SER A 135 -12.26 9.16 -2.70
C SER A 135 -11.63 9.88 -1.49
N LEU A 136 -10.74 10.85 -1.72
CA LEU A 136 -10.16 11.68 -0.65
C LEU A 136 -11.21 12.55 0.08
N ILE A 137 -12.41 12.72 -0.48
CA ILE A 137 -13.54 13.35 0.24
C ILE A 137 -13.81 12.60 1.55
N GLY A 138 -13.65 11.27 1.57
CA GLY A 138 -13.76 10.47 2.78
C GLY A 138 -12.80 10.91 3.88
N TYR A 139 -11.55 11.23 3.54
CA TYR A 139 -10.57 11.76 4.48
C TYR A 139 -10.98 13.13 5.04
N VAL A 140 -11.46 14.03 4.19
CA VAL A 140 -11.94 15.34 4.64
C VAL A 140 -13.09 15.18 5.65
N MET A 141 -14.04 14.29 5.35
CA MET A 141 -15.14 13.97 6.26
C MET A 141 -14.61 13.37 7.57
N LEU A 142 -13.64 12.45 7.50
CA LEU A 142 -13.04 11.81 8.66
C LEU A 142 -12.40 12.83 9.61
N PHE A 143 -11.59 13.75 9.07
CA PHE A 143 -10.90 14.78 9.85
C PHE A 143 -11.86 15.80 10.44
N LEU A 144 -12.76 16.36 9.63
CA LEU A 144 -13.68 17.39 10.08
C LEU A 144 -14.75 16.84 11.05
N GLY A 145 -15.24 15.63 10.78
CA GLY A 145 -16.32 15.06 11.59
C GLY A 145 -15.85 14.58 12.96
N ASN A 146 -14.57 14.22 13.13
CA ASN A 146 -14.03 13.84 14.43
C ASN A 146 -13.39 15.01 15.21
N ALA A 147 -13.44 16.25 14.68
CA ALA A 147 -12.79 17.40 15.32
C ALA A 147 -13.35 17.70 16.72
N GLU A 148 -14.64 17.52 16.95
CA GLU A 148 -15.29 17.72 18.26
C GLU A 148 -14.91 16.63 19.28
N SER A 149 -14.65 15.41 18.82
CA SER A 149 -14.26 14.28 19.66
C SER A 149 -12.75 14.26 19.97
N PHE A 150 -11.97 15.11 19.32
CA PHE A 150 -10.53 15.16 19.45
C PHE A 150 -10.10 15.81 20.77
N SER A 151 -9.27 15.11 21.55
CA SER A 151 -8.65 15.62 22.77
C SER A 151 -7.14 15.61 22.66
N LEU A 152 -6.53 16.78 22.76
CA LEU A 152 -5.07 16.91 22.78
C LEU A 152 -4.44 16.20 23.99
N MET A 153 -5.16 16.12 25.11
CA MET A 153 -4.70 15.38 26.29
C MET A 153 -4.51 13.90 26.02
N ASN A 154 -5.40 13.31 25.22
CA ASN A 154 -5.25 11.93 24.78
C ASN A 154 -3.99 11.72 23.92
N VAL A 155 -3.61 12.71 23.11
CA VAL A 155 -2.38 12.66 22.31
C VAL A 155 -1.13 12.82 23.16
N LEU A 156 -1.18 13.60 24.25
CA LEU A 156 -0.02 13.89 25.09
C LEU A 156 0.17 12.90 26.26
N SER A 157 -0.83 12.07 26.59
CA SER A 157 -0.82 11.13 27.72
C SER A 157 -0.12 9.80 27.43
N PHE A 158 0.95 9.80 26.66
CA PHE A 158 1.55 8.58 26.12
C PHE A 158 2.44 7.80 27.09
N ALA A 159 2.10 6.52 27.29
CA ALA A 159 3.08 5.49 27.65
C ALA A 159 3.79 5.02 26.36
N GLN A 160 5.12 5.03 26.34
CA GLN A 160 5.91 4.49 25.23
C GLN A 160 6.25 3.02 25.51
N ASP A 161 5.96 2.12 24.58
CA ASP A 161 6.42 0.74 24.65
C ASP A 161 7.64 0.52 23.73
N ASN A 162 8.82 0.80 24.28
CA ASN A 162 10.09 0.63 23.57
C ASN A 162 10.37 -0.84 23.17
N ALA A 163 9.75 -1.82 23.83
CA ALA A 163 9.96 -3.23 23.53
C ALA A 163 9.42 -3.61 22.14
N ARG A 164 8.37 -2.94 21.67
CA ARG A 164 7.77 -3.18 20.35
C ARG A 164 8.37 -2.37 19.21
N PHE A 165 9.31 -1.48 19.50
CA PHE A 165 9.93 -0.60 18.50
C PHE A 165 10.50 -1.37 17.30
N PHE A 166 11.37 -2.35 17.53
CA PHE A 166 12.00 -3.11 16.44
C PHE A 166 11.01 -3.96 15.65
N PHE A 167 10.00 -4.48 16.32
CA PHE A 167 8.92 -5.22 15.67
C PHE A 167 8.16 -4.29 14.69
N SER A 168 7.68 -3.16 15.18
CA SER A 168 6.96 -2.18 14.36
C SER A 168 7.83 -1.60 13.24
N LEU A 169 9.12 -1.38 13.50
CA LEU A 169 10.07 -0.91 12.48
C LEU A 169 10.21 -1.89 11.31
N ALA A 170 10.23 -3.19 11.57
CA ALA A 170 10.30 -4.19 10.51
C ALA A 170 9.10 -4.12 9.56
N HIS A 171 7.91 -3.78 10.06
CA HIS A 171 6.68 -3.68 9.28
C HIS A 171 6.64 -2.47 8.33
N ILE A 172 7.58 -1.52 8.47
CA ILE A 172 7.75 -0.42 7.51
C ILE A 172 8.31 -0.94 6.17
N LEU A 173 9.12 -2.01 6.16
CA LEU A 173 9.82 -2.47 4.97
C LEU A 173 8.91 -2.80 3.79
N PRO A 174 7.84 -3.61 3.92
CA PRO A 174 6.94 -3.90 2.80
C PRO A 174 6.27 -2.64 2.24
N PHE A 175 5.94 -1.68 3.11
CA PHE A 175 5.34 -0.41 2.71
C PHE A 175 6.31 0.43 1.87
N VAL A 176 7.53 0.67 2.35
CA VAL A 176 8.49 1.52 1.62
C VAL A 176 8.97 0.88 0.33
N MET A 177 9.03 -0.45 0.29
CA MET A 177 9.43 -1.21 -0.90
C MET A 177 8.44 -1.08 -2.07
N GLN A 178 7.22 -0.60 -1.85
CA GLN A 178 6.29 -0.26 -2.94
C GLN A 178 6.91 0.75 -3.92
N GLY A 179 7.80 1.62 -3.44
CA GLY A 179 8.59 2.53 -4.29
C GLY A 179 9.45 1.82 -5.36
N ALA A 180 9.77 0.54 -5.17
CA ALA A 180 10.51 -0.25 -6.16
C ALA A 180 9.77 -0.46 -7.48
N VAL A 181 8.44 -0.26 -7.51
CA VAL A 181 7.62 -0.25 -8.72
C VAL A 181 8.17 0.76 -9.73
N LEU A 182 8.69 1.87 -9.25
CA LEU A 182 9.26 2.92 -10.11
C LEU A 182 10.38 2.41 -11.03
N MET A 183 11.14 1.38 -10.61
CA MET A 183 12.16 0.75 -11.46
C MET A 183 11.57 0.20 -12.77
N VAL A 184 10.34 -0.31 -12.72
CA VAL A 184 9.67 -0.88 -13.91
C VAL A 184 8.92 0.20 -14.67
N LEU A 185 8.27 1.14 -13.97
CA LEU A 185 7.52 2.24 -14.56
C LEU A 185 8.39 3.22 -15.36
N TYR A 186 9.64 3.39 -14.95
CA TYR A 186 10.55 4.43 -15.43
C TYR A 186 10.66 4.49 -16.96
N ARG A 187 10.68 3.33 -17.64
CA ARG A 187 10.73 3.24 -19.12
C ARG A 187 9.50 3.80 -19.81
N GLY A 188 8.35 3.78 -19.13
CA GLY A 188 7.07 4.26 -19.65
C GLY A 188 6.77 5.73 -19.35
N LEU A 189 7.68 6.47 -18.69
CA LEU A 189 7.45 7.85 -18.31
C LEU A 189 7.70 8.82 -19.47
N ALA A 190 6.90 9.89 -19.53
CA ALA A 190 7.10 11.00 -20.48
C ALA A 190 8.27 11.90 -20.06
N ALA A 191 8.44 12.11 -18.74
CA ALA A 191 9.48 12.92 -18.13
C ALA A 191 10.20 12.11 -17.03
N PRO A 192 11.09 11.17 -17.40
CA PRO A 192 11.76 10.30 -16.44
C PRO A 192 12.66 11.06 -15.45
N GLU A 193 13.18 12.21 -15.82
CA GLU A 193 13.97 13.11 -14.97
C GLU A 193 13.18 13.63 -13.77
N CYS A 194 11.86 13.72 -13.87
CA CYS A 194 10.98 14.13 -12.78
C CYS A 194 10.54 12.96 -11.88
N ALA A 195 10.84 11.71 -12.26
CA ALA A 195 10.30 10.51 -11.63
C ALA A 195 10.55 10.47 -10.11
N PHE A 196 11.78 10.73 -9.67
CA PHE A 196 12.12 10.76 -8.25
C PHE A 196 11.32 11.83 -7.50
N LYS A 197 11.33 13.07 -8.02
CA LYS A 197 10.65 14.21 -7.38
C LYS A 197 9.14 13.94 -7.23
N VAL A 198 8.50 13.52 -8.30
CA VAL A 198 7.05 13.28 -8.32
C VAL A 198 6.65 12.15 -7.37
N SER A 199 7.40 11.03 -7.39
CA SER A 199 7.14 9.90 -6.50
C SER A 199 7.44 10.23 -5.03
N SER A 200 8.43 11.08 -4.76
CA SER A 200 8.70 11.60 -3.41
C SER A 200 7.54 12.46 -2.90
N TRP A 201 6.97 13.31 -3.72
CA TRP A 201 5.77 14.08 -3.35
C TRP A 201 4.59 13.16 -3.02
N ALA A 202 4.35 12.11 -3.82
CA ALA A 202 3.31 11.14 -3.55
C ALA A 202 3.52 10.42 -2.21
N LEU A 203 4.75 9.99 -1.91
CA LEU A 203 5.12 9.36 -0.65
C LEU A 203 4.87 10.30 0.54
N TRP A 204 5.39 11.54 0.49
CA TRP A 204 5.23 12.49 1.60
C TRP A 204 3.77 12.89 1.82
N SER A 205 2.99 13.06 0.74
CA SER A 205 1.56 13.35 0.85
C SER A 205 0.82 12.22 1.57
N ASN A 206 1.15 10.97 1.25
CA ASN A 206 0.55 9.81 1.92
C ASN A 206 1.01 9.69 3.38
N ILE A 207 2.30 9.83 3.67
CA ILE A 207 2.82 9.83 5.06
C ILE A 207 2.15 10.93 5.89
N PHE A 208 1.90 12.11 5.31
CA PHE A 208 1.19 13.19 5.99
C PHE A 208 -0.27 12.80 6.33
N LEU A 209 -0.97 12.13 5.42
CA LEU A 209 -2.31 11.62 5.68
C LEU A 209 -2.30 10.56 6.79
N LEU A 210 -1.40 9.58 6.71
CA LEU A 210 -1.28 8.52 7.73
C LEU A 210 -0.91 9.07 9.10
N LEU A 211 -0.05 10.08 9.15
CA LEU A 211 0.30 10.78 10.39
C LEU A 211 -0.92 11.50 10.98
N GLY A 212 -1.69 12.18 10.12
CA GLY A 212 -2.94 12.82 10.52
C GLY A 212 -3.96 11.83 11.06
N GLU A 213 -4.17 10.70 10.37
CA GLU A 213 -5.05 9.61 10.83
C GLU A 213 -4.61 9.04 12.18
N TYR A 214 -3.31 8.79 12.34
CA TYR A 214 -2.77 8.29 13.60
C TYR A 214 -3.00 9.28 14.75
N ILE A 215 -2.66 10.55 14.55
CA ILE A 215 -2.86 11.60 15.56
C ILE A 215 -4.35 11.75 15.89
N LEU A 216 -5.21 11.73 14.86
CA LEU A 216 -6.65 11.81 15.05
C LEU A 216 -7.18 10.62 15.87
N SER A 217 -6.73 9.39 15.53
CA SER A 217 -7.11 8.18 16.26
C SER A 217 -6.69 8.25 17.73
N CYS A 218 -5.46 8.66 17.98
CA CYS A 218 -4.98 8.85 19.36
C CYS A 218 -5.76 9.95 20.09
N GLY A 219 -6.10 11.03 19.41
CA GLY A 219 -6.88 12.12 20.00
C GLY A 219 -8.31 11.71 20.37
N VAL A 220 -8.90 10.82 19.59
CA VAL A 220 -10.28 10.35 19.78
C VAL A 220 -10.33 9.16 20.74
N PHE A 221 -9.56 8.13 20.51
CA PHE A 221 -9.61 6.86 21.28
C PHE A 221 -8.58 6.80 22.43
N GLY A 222 -7.54 7.61 22.39
CA GLY A 222 -6.33 7.43 23.19
C GLY A 222 -5.36 6.42 22.59
N ALA A 223 -4.10 6.49 23.01
CA ALA A 223 -3.03 5.66 22.44
C ALA A 223 -3.20 4.16 22.71
N GLU A 224 -3.66 3.80 23.91
CA GLU A 224 -3.83 2.40 24.31
C GLU A 224 -4.92 1.69 23.50
N GLU A 225 -6.08 2.35 23.31
CA GLU A 225 -7.16 1.79 22.51
C GLU A 225 -6.80 1.79 21.02
N SER A 226 -6.17 2.86 20.51
CA SER A 226 -5.66 2.90 19.13
C SER A 226 -4.71 1.74 18.82
N ALA A 227 -3.91 1.28 19.78
CA ALA A 227 -3.03 0.13 19.64
C ALA A 227 -3.77 -1.22 19.54
N ARG A 228 -5.02 -1.30 20.01
CA ARG A 228 -5.86 -2.51 19.97
C ARG A 228 -6.66 -2.61 18.68
N LEU A 229 -7.02 -1.48 18.08
CA LEU A 229 -7.85 -1.43 16.88
C LEU A 229 -7.08 -1.89 15.64
N LEU A 230 -7.66 -2.81 14.87
CA LEU A 230 -7.01 -3.37 13.68
C LEU A 230 -7.08 -2.41 12.49
N PHE A 231 -8.23 -1.74 12.32
CA PHE A 231 -8.50 -0.85 11.18
C PHE A 231 -8.87 0.55 11.68
N LEU A 232 -7.89 1.27 12.22
CA LEU A 232 -8.04 2.60 12.82
C LEU A 232 -8.91 3.59 12.02
N PRO A 233 -8.70 3.77 10.69
CA PRO A 233 -9.50 4.72 9.92
C PRO A 233 -10.98 4.31 9.79
N ILE A 234 -11.26 3.00 9.81
CA ILE A 234 -12.64 2.48 9.74
C ILE A 234 -13.36 2.76 11.04
N GLU A 235 -12.70 2.53 12.18
CA GLU A 235 -13.27 2.79 13.49
C GLU A 235 -13.52 4.30 13.71
N LEU A 236 -12.60 5.16 13.27
CA LEU A 236 -12.83 6.61 13.26
C LEU A 236 -14.07 6.99 12.44
N ALA A 237 -14.27 6.36 11.29
CA ALA A 237 -15.42 6.63 10.44
C ALA A 237 -16.75 6.13 11.04
N ARG A 238 -16.71 5.06 11.85
CA ARG A 238 -17.90 4.49 12.52
C ARG A 238 -18.48 5.38 13.60
N ILE A 239 -17.63 6.02 14.39
CA ILE A 239 -18.09 6.89 15.47
C ILE A 239 -18.63 8.22 14.94
N LEU A 240 -18.35 8.53 13.69
CA LEU A 240 -18.69 9.79 13.08
C LEU A 240 -20.19 9.86 12.77
N ARG A 241 -20.85 10.91 13.28
CA ARG A 241 -22.25 11.21 13.02
C ARG A 241 -22.36 12.62 12.44
N ILE A 242 -22.84 12.74 11.22
CA ILE A 242 -23.10 14.04 10.59
C ILE A 242 -24.61 14.25 10.53
N GLY A 243 -25.18 14.80 11.61
CA GLY A 243 -26.61 14.98 11.77
C GLY A 243 -27.40 13.66 11.68
N ASP A 244 -28.69 13.76 11.42
CA ASP A 244 -29.57 12.58 11.24
C ASP A 244 -29.55 12.00 9.83
N ALA A 245 -28.91 12.68 8.88
CA ALA A 245 -28.95 12.33 7.45
C ALA A 245 -27.81 11.42 7.00
N LEU A 246 -26.64 11.48 7.64
CA LEU A 246 -25.45 10.68 7.28
C LEU A 246 -25.02 9.82 8.48
N LEU A 247 -25.68 8.68 8.62
CA LEU A 247 -25.43 7.72 9.70
C LEU A 247 -24.31 6.71 9.39
N ARG A 248 -23.82 6.67 8.13
CA ARG A 248 -22.87 5.67 7.67
C ARG A 248 -21.76 6.29 6.83
N VAL A 249 -20.92 7.09 7.48
CA VAL A 249 -19.78 7.76 6.82
C VAL A 249 -18.66 6.75 6.49
N GLU A 250 -18.60 5.63 7.21
CA GLU A 250 -17.65 4.56 6.97
C GLU A 250 -17.68 3.99 5.54
N VAL A 251 -18.80 4.11 4.83
CA VAL A 251 -18.93 3.70 3.42
C VAL A 251 -17.92 4.44 2.52
N PHE A 252 -17.65 5.72 2.79
CA PHE A 252 -16.68 6.50 2.00
C PHE A 252 -15.24 5.99 2.23
N SER A 253 -14.92 5.60 3.47
CA SER A 253 -13.62 4.99 3.78
C SER A 253 -13.46 3.64 3.12
N VAL A 254 -14.48 2.76 3.18
CA VAL A 254 -14.48 1.47 2.49
C VAL A 254 -14.34 1.66 0.98
N TRP A 255 -15.04 2.62 0.40
CA TRP A 255 -14.95 2.92 -1.04
C TRP A 255 -13.53 3.34 -1.43
N HIS A 256 -12.91 4.24 -0.63
CA HIS A 256 -11.53 4.66 -0.85
C HIS A 256 -10.56 3.47 -0.86
N TRP A 257 -10.58 2.64 0.20
CA TRP A 257 -9.71 1.47 0.31
C TRP A 257 -9.99 0.40 -0.75
N THR A 258 -11.24 0.27 -1.21
CA THR A 258 -11.60 -0.61 -2.31
C THR A 258 -10.94 -0.16 -3.62
N ILE A 259 -11.03 1.13 -3.95
CA ILE A 259 -10.43 1.69 -5.16
C ILE A 259 -8.91 1.53 -5.13
N ALA A 260 -8.27 2.02 -4.06
CA ALA A 260 -6.83 1.94 -3.91
C ALA A 260 -6.32 0.49 -3.96
N GLY A 261 -7.03 -0.42 -3.27
CA GLY A 261 -6.68 -1.83 -3.24
C GLY A 261 -6.83 -2.55 -4.57
N VAL A 262 -7.96 -2.37 -5.27
CA VAL A 262 -8.20 -2.99 -6.59
C VAL A 262 -7.16 -2.54 -7.61
N LEU A 263 -6.89 -1.23 -7.67
CA LEU A 263 -5.92 -0.67 -8.61
C LEU A 263 -4.48 -1.11 -8.28
N SER A 264 -4.10 -1.14 -7.00
CA SER A 264 -2.79 -1.60 -6.55
C SER A 264 -2.58 -3.09 -6.83
N THR A 265 -3.57 -3.93 -6.52
CA THR A 265 -3.52 -5.37 -6.81
C THR A 265 -3.41 -5.62 -8.30
N ALA A 266 -4.16 -4.90 -9.13
CA ALA A 266 -4.07 -4.99 -10.59
C ALA A 266 -2.66 -4.67 -11.09
N LEU A 267 -2.06 -3.58 -10.59
CA LEU A 267 -0.72 -3.18 -10.96
C LEU A 267 0.32 -4.21 -10.51
N PHE A 268 0.24 -4.70 -9.30
CA PHE A 268 1.18 -5.69 -8.77
C PHE A 268 1.08 -7.04 -9.50
N LEU A 269 -0.12 -7.49 -9.89
CA LEU A 269 -0.30 -8.69 -10.71
C LEU A 269 0.32 -8.53 -12.10
N ASP A 270 0.15 -7.38 -12.75
CA ASP A 270 0.77 -7.09 -14.04
C ASP A 270 2.30 -7.09 -13.96
N LEU A 271 2.85 -6.42 -12.94
CA LEU A 271 4.30 -6.36 -12.69
C LEU A 271 4.91 -7.73 -12.35
N ALA A 272 4.20 -8.55 -11.58
CA ALA A 272 4.63 -9.91 -11.25
C ALA A 272 4.64 -10.82 -12.48
N ALA A 273 3.63 -10.71 -13.34
CA ALA A 273 3.53 -11.46 -14.59
C ALA A 273 4.69 -11.15 -15.54
N GLY A 274 5.10 -9.87 -15.62
CA GLY A 274 6.34 -9.42 -16.28
C GLY A 274 6.53 -9.93 -17.70
N SER A 275 5.46 -10.17 -18.46
CA SER A 275 5.50 -10.78 -19.79
C SER A 275 5.43 -9.72 -20.89
N VAL A 276 6.25 -9.87 -21.91
CA VAL A 276 6.27 -8.98 -23.09
C VAL A 276 5.11 -9.32 -24.04
N GLU A 277 4.71 -10.59 -24.11
CA GLU A 277 3.60 -11.04 -24.96
C GLU A 277 2.29 -10.94 -24.21
N LYS A 278 1.30 -10.23 -24.80
CA LYS A 278 0.00 -9.96 -24.18
C LYS A 278 -0.74 -11.24 -23.77
N GLU A 279 -0.69 -12.27 -24.57
CA GLU A 279 -1.43 -13.51 -24.31
C GLU A 279 -0.76 -14.36 -23.22
N ALA A 280 0.58 -14.45 -23.24
CA ALA A 280 1.34 -15.09 -22.18
C ALA A 280 1.19 -14.33 -20.85
N ALA A 281 1.16 -12.98 -20.89
CA ALA A 281 0.87 -12.17 -19.71
C ALA A 281 -0.50 -12.47 -19.12
N ARG A 282 -1.56 -12.51 -19.94
CA ARG A 282 -2.93 -12.82 -19.48
C ARG A 282 -3.01 -14.19 -18.80
N ARG A 283 -2.43 -15.23 -19.39
CA ARG A 283 -2.39 -16.58 -18.78
C ARG A 283 -1.69 -16.58 -17.44
N LYS A 284 -0.54 -15.88 -17.31
CA LYS A 284 0.19 -15.75 -16.06
C LYS A 284 -0.62 -14.98 -15.01
N ILE A 285 -1.27 -13.89 -15.38
CA ILE A 285 -2.10 -13.09 -14.47
C ILE A 285 -3.24 -13.95 -13.92
N ILE A 286 -3.92 -14.72 -14.76
CA ILE A 286 -4.99 -15.64 -14.32
C ILE A 286 -4.43 -16.66 -13.35
N PHE A 287 -3.31 -17.31 -13.68
CA PHE A 287 -2.68 -18.30 -12.82
C PHE A 287 -2.28 -17.69 -11.46
N LEU A 288 -1.63 -16.52 -11.47
CA LEU A 288 -1.24 -15.81 -10.25
C LEU A 288 -2.46 -15.39 -9.42
N ALA A 289 -3.53 -14.92 -10.05
CA ALA A 289 -4.76 -14.53 -9.36
C ALA A 289 -5.48 -15.74 -8.74
N LEU A 290 -5.54 -16.88 -9.44
CA LEU A 290 -6.09 -18.13 -8.89
C LEU A 290 -5.26 -18.64 -7.71
N ALA A 291 -3.92 -18.63 -7.82
CA ALA A 291 -3.04 -19.01 -6.74
C ALA A 291 -3.19 -18.06 -5.53
N LEU A 292 -3.32 -16.74 -5.77
CA LEU A 292 -3.58 -15.73 -4.75
C LEU A 292 -4.91 -16.01 -4.03
N TRP A 293 -5.99 -16.21 -4.81
CA TRP A 293 -7.30 -16.51 -4.24
C TRP A 293 -7.25 -17.76 -3.37
N LEU A 294 -6.54 -18.81 -3.82
CA LEU A 294 -6.39 -20.04 -3.07
C LEU A 294 -5.63 -19.83 -1.74
N VAL A 295 -4.59 -18.99 -1.76
CA VAL A 295 -3.86 -18.61 -0.53
C VAL A 295 -4.82 -17.92 0.43
N VAL A 296 -5.57 -16.91 -0.01
CA VAL A 296 -6.52 -16.19 0.86
C VAL A 296 -7.66 -17.09 1.35
N ALA A 297 -8.10 -18.06 0.52
CA ALA A 297 -9.13 -19.03 0.90
C ALA A 297 -8.67 -20.03 1.97
N ILE A 298 -7.38 -20.42 1.96
CA ILE A 298 -6.79 -21.33 2.95
C ILE A 298 -6.51 -20.60 4.26
N PHE A 299 -6.04 -19.36 4.18
CA PHE A 299 -5.69 -18.54 5.32
C PHE A 299 -6.90 -17.71 5.77
N ASP A 300 -7.77 -18.32 6.58
CA ASP A 300 -9.07 -17.72 6.97
C ASP A 300 -9.04 -17.03 8.35
N ASP A 301 -7.85 -16.64 8.86
CA ASP A 301 -7.69 -16.01 10.17
C ASP A 301 -6.81 -14.76 10.12
N VAL A 302 -7.02 -13.81 11.05
CA VAL A 302 -6.18 -12.60 11.24
C VAL A 302 -4.72 -12.97 11.46
N THR A 303 -4.43 -14.06 12.17
CA THR A 303 -3.08 -14.59 12.37
C THR A 303 -2.39 -14.89 11.04
N ALA A 304 -3.14 -15.31 10.03
CA ALA A 304 -2.63 -15.58 8.70
C ALA A 304 -2.28 -14.30 7.93
N VAL A 305 -3.05 -13.22 8.10
CA VAL A 305 -2.70 -11.90 7.53
C VAL A 305 -1.39 -11.41 8.12
N ASN A 306 -1.21 -11.53 9.44
CA ASN A 306 0.04 -11.19 10.13
C ASN A 306 1.20 -12.03 9.60
N PHE A 307 1.03 -13.33 9.44
CA PHE A 307 2.04 -14.23 8.89
C PHE A 307 2.43 -13.87 7.44
N LEU A 308 1.45 -13.56 6.60
CA LEU A 308 1.70 -13.08 5.23
C LEU A 308 2.50 -11.77 5.23
N PHE A 309 2.21 -10.89 6.17
CA PHE A 309 2.94 -9.64 6.33
C PHE A 309 4.40 -9.88 6.76
N GLU A 310 4.65 -10.81 7.68
CA GLU A 310 6.00 -11.23 8.09
C GLU A 310 6.80 -11.84 6.91
N ILE A 311 6.18 -12.69 6.09
CA ILE A 311 6.79 -13.14 4.84
C ILE A 311 7.09 -11.94 3.93
N GLY A 312 6.21 -10.94 3.88
CA GLY A 312 6.39 -9.69 3.17
C GLY A 312 7.67 -8.96 3.58
N ILE A 313 7.99 -8.94 4.88
CA ILE A 313 9.23 -8.34 5.41
C ILE A 313 10.45 -9.08 4.83
N VAL A 314 10.48 -10.41 4.93
CA VAL A 314 11.60 -11.23 4.44
C VAL A 314 11.82 -11.04 2.93
N VAL A 315 10.74 -11.06 2.14
CA VAL A 315 10.82 -10.88 0.68
C VAL A 315 11.24 -9.45 0.34
N SER A 316 10.81 -8.46 1.12
CA SER A 316 11.23 -7.05 0.96
C SER A 316 12.73 -6.87 1.16
N VAL A 317 13.31 -7.53 2.17
CA VAL A 317 14.76 -7.55 2.39
C VAL A 317 15.49 -8.17 1.19
N GLY A 318 14.99 -9.29 0.67
CA GLY A 318 15.54 -9.94 -0.53
C GLY A 318 15.45 -9.05 -1.77
N ALA A 319 14.33 -8.37 -1.98
CA ALA A 319 14.12 -7.43 -3.08
C ALA A 319 15.05 -6.22 -2.96
N MET A 320 15.21 -5.66 -1.76
CA MET A 320 16.14 -4.57 -1.46
C MET A 320 17.60 -4.98 -1.72
N ALA A 321 18.01 -6.17 -1.26
CA ALA A 321 19.33 -6.70 -1.56
C ALA A 321 19.55 -6.87 -3.07
N GLY A 322 18.53 -7.26 -3.82
CA GLY A 322 18.53 -7.32 -5.27
C GLY A 322 18.69 -5.95 -5.93
N LEU A 323 18.08 -4.91 -5.37
CA LEU A 323 18.29 -3.52 -5.81
C LEU A 323 19.73 -3.06 -5.57
N ILE A 324 20.43 -3.55 -4.55
CA ILE A 324 21.80 -3.15 -4.21
C ILE A 324 22.84 -3.93 -5.01
N LYS A 325 22.70 -5.25 -5.16
CA LYS A 325 23.74 -6.18 -5.65
C LYS A 325 24.08 -6.08 -7.14
N GLN A 326 23.18 -5.64 -8.00
CA GLN A 326 23.36 -5.66 -9.47
C GLN A 326 24.50 -4.74 -9.98
N LYS A 327 25.14 -3.97 -9.08
CA LYS A 327 26.25 -3.04 -9.39
C LYS A 327 27.59 -3.74 -9.73
N ARG A 328 27.76 -5.04 -9.41
CA ARG A 328 29.07 -5.73 -9.53
C ARG A 328 29.31 -6.48 -10.83
N SER A 329 28.27 -6.82 -11.59
CA SER A 329 28.41 -7.64 -12.81
C SER A 329 28.96 -6.85 -14.01
N GLY A 330 28.73 -5.53 -14.10
CA GLY A 330 29.20 -4.71 -15.22
C GLY A 330 30.68 -4.27 -15.17
N ARG A 331 31.42 -4.62 -14.11
CA ARG A 331 32.84 -4.23 -13.94
C ARG A 331 33.85 -5.33 -14.26
N ARG A 332 33.39 -6.53 -14.66
CA ARG A 332 34.28 -7.68 -14.97
C ARG A 332 34.55 -7.91 -16.45
N GLU A 333 33.95 -7.09 -17.32
CA GLU A 333 34.21 -7.16 -18.77
C GLU A 333 34.70 -5.79 -19.28
N LYS A 334 35.84 -5.29 -18.77
CA LYS A 334 36.70 -4.33 -19.44
C LYS A 334 38.15 -4.64 -19.11
#